data_e708a750436503a1c199f73ed9c605af
#
_entry.id   e708a750436503a1c199f73ed9c605af
#
_cell.length_a   1.000
_cell.length_b   1.000
_cell.length_c   1.000
_cell.angle_alpha   90.00
_cell.angle_beta   90.00
_cell.angle_gamma   90.00
#
_symmetry.space_group_name_H-M   'P 1'
#
loop_
_entity.id
_entity.type
_entity.pdbx_description
1 polymer ?
#
loop_
_entity_poly.entity_id
_entity_poly.type
_entity_poly.pdbx_seq_one_letter_code
_entity_poly.pdbx_strand_id
1 'polypeptide(L)'
;MWAINELGLEHERLDYGHGHAATNTDAYLAMNPMGRVPALVDGSVCLFESAAILRYLAATYGNEDFWPRDLAQRAALDVWAEWGKNTFTEAVLEIFVYDVRLDPENRNPAVLDKAAQKVTALAKALDTRIGNGPYLCGNKLTFADIACGHILYRYYELDWPRPELPNLKLYYEELKSRPAFSENVMVSYEDLRGSY
;
A
#
# COMPACT_ATOMS: atom_id res chain seq x y z
N MET A 1 -2.43 2.05 -8.94
CA MET A 1 -3.23 1.11 -9.79
C MET A 1 -4.46 0.58 -9.04
N TRP A 2 -4.34 -0.05 -7.86
CA TRP A 2 -5.50 -0.61 -7.15
C TRP A 2 -6.68 0.38 -7.03
N ALA A 3 -6.48 1.62 -6.55
CA ALA A 3 -7.55 2.62 -6.45
C ALA A 3 -8.25 2.92 -7.80
N ILE A 4 -7.48 2.99 -8.87
CA ILE A 4 -7.99 3.27 -10.22
C ILE A 4 -8.93 2.14 -10.67
N ASN A 5 -8.49 0.89 -10.52
CA ASN A 5 -9.29 -0.27 -10.90
C ASN A 5 -10.46 -0.51 -9.95
N GLU A 6 -10.30 -0.22 -8.65
CA GLU A 6 -11.37 -0.32 -7.66
C GLU A 6 -12.52 0.66 -7.94
N LEU A 7 -12.18 1.85 -8.46
CA LEU A 7 -13.13 2.87 -8.86
C LEU A 7 -13.66 2.68 -10.30
N GLY A 8 -13.19 1.64 -11.02
CA GLY A 8 -13.61 1.33 -12.39
C GLY A 8 -13.22 2.39 -13.41
N LEU A 9 -12.11 3.09 -13.19
CA LEU A 9 -11.67 4.18 -14.06
C LEU A 9 -10.91 3.67 -15.29
N GLU A 10 -11.28 4.11 -16.46
CA GLU A 10 -10.49 3.93 -17.67
C GLU A 10 -9.16 4.67 -17.55
N HIS A 11 -8.06 4.03 -17.91
CA HIS A 11 -6.74 4.62 -17.75
C HIS A 11 -5.73 4.01 -18.74
N GLU A 12 -4.69 4.74 -19.00
CA GLU A 12 -3.47 4.26 -19.64
C GLU A 12 -2.37 4.16 -18.60
N ARG A 13 -1.74 2.98 -18.47
CA ARG A 13 -0.58 2.77 -17.61
C ARG A 13 0.70 2.89 -18.42
N LEU A 14 1.58 3.79 -18.00
CA LEU A 14 2.92 3.95 -18.54
C LEU A 14 3.95 3.51 -17.49
N ASP A 15 4.81 2.55 -17.85
CA ASP A 15 5.80 2.00 -16.93
C ASP A 15 7.10 2.81 -16.96
N TYR A 16 7.47 3.32 -15.78
CA TYR A 16 8.68 4.10 -15.52
C TYR A 16 9.46 3.54 -14.31
N GLY A 17 10.75 3.85 -14.25
CA GLY A 17 11.64 3.37 -13.19
C GLY A 17 12.07 1.92 -13.40
N HIS A 18 12.81 1.39 -12.50
CA HIS A 18 13.33 0.02 -12.38
C HIS A 18 13.18 -0.88 -13.63
N GLY A 19 14.13 -0.79 -14.58
CA GLY A 19 14.09 -1.58 -15.82
C GLY A 19 13.16 -1.07 -16.94
N HIS A 20 12.39 -0.02 -16.68
CA HIS A 20 11.48 0.65 -17.63
C HIS A 20 12.02 2.02 -18.06
N ALA A 21 11.14 2.88 -18.59
CA ALA A 21 11.51 4.23 -19.02
C ALA A 21 12.10 5.06 -17.87
N ALA A 22 13.07 5.91 -18.20
CA ALA A 22 13.79 6.69 -17.20
C ALA A 22 12.92 7.78 -16.55
N THR A 23 13.07 7.96 -15.24
CA THR A 23 12.34 8.98 -14.45
C THR A 23 13.11 10.31 -14.33
N ASN A 24 14.32 10.40 -14.89
CA ASN A 24 15.16 11.60 -14.85
C ASN A 24 15.16 12.39 -16.16
N THR A 25 14.21 12.15 -17.04
CA THR A 25 14.01 12.94 -18.27
C THR A 25 13.24 14.23 -17.97
N ASP A 26 13.46 15.30 -18.76
CA ASP A 26 12.74 16.56 -18.59
C ASP A 26 11.22 16.36 -18.65
N ALA A 27 10.74 15.47 -19.53
CA ALA A 27 9.32 15.13 -19.66
C ALA A 27 8.75 14.50 -18.38
N TYR A 28 9.47 13.56 -17.75
CA TYR A 28 9.02 12.96 -16.51
C TYR A 28 9.16 13.92 -15.33
N LEU A 29 10.25 14.67 -15.25
CA LEU A 29 10.50 15.65 -14.17
C LEU A 29 9.46 16.78 -14.19
N ALA A 30 8.89 17.11 -15.36
CA ALA A 30 7.77 18.04 -15.45
C ALA A 30 6.49 17.49 -14.77
N MET A 31 6.30 16.17 -14.71
CA MET A 31 5.18 15.54 -14.01
C MET A 31 5.49 15.31 -12.52
N ASN A 32 6.72 14.87 -12.21
CA ASN A 32 7.18 14.62 -10.84
C ASN A 32 8.63 15.07 -10.68
N PRO A 33 8.86 16.24 -10.07
CA PRO A 33 10.22 16.81 -9.92
C PRO A 33 11.14 15.98 -9.01
N MET A 34 10.57 14.99 -8.27
CA MET A 34 11.36 14.06 -7.45
C MET A 34 11.98 12.92 -8.28
N GLY A 35 11.62 12.78 -9.57
CA GLY A 35 12.11 11.70 -10.42
C GLY A 35 11.75 10.30 -9.90
N ARG A 36 10.57 10.14 -9.30
CA ARG A 36 10.10 8.89 -8.70
C ARG A 36 8.69 8.55 -9.17
N VAL A 37 8.37 7.26 -9.21
CA VAL A 37 7.00 6.79 -9.41
C VAL A 37 6.25 6.79 -8.06
N PRO A 38 4.92 6.98 -8.04
CA PRO A 38 4.04 7.24 -9.19
C PRO A 38 3.91 8.72 -9.54
N ALA A 39 3.42 8.97 -10.76
CA ALA A 39 2.79 10.22 -11.17
C ALA A 39 1.40 9.91 -11.76
N LEU A 40 0.43 10.79 -11.60
CA LEU A 40 -0.89 10.74 -12.21
C LEU A 40 -1.12 11.99 -13.02
N VAL A 41 -1.64 11.83 -14.24
CA VAL A 41 -2.16 12.92 -15.06
C VAL A 41 -3.65 12.65 -15.32
N ASP A 42 -4.50 13.61 -14.98
CA ASP A 42 -5.95 13.55 -15.17
C ASP A 42 -6.44 14.89 -15.72
N GLY A 43 -6.62 14.97 -17.02
CA GLY A 43 -6.87 16.21 -17.74
C GLY A 43 -5.76 17.24 -17.50
N SER A 44 -6.07 18.33 -16.84
CA SER A 44 -5.10 19.39 -16.48
C SER A 44 -4.44 19.16 -15.12
N VAL A 45 -4.87 18.17 -14.36
CA VAL A 45 -4.32 17.85 -13.03
C VAL A 45 -3.13 16.91 -13.18
N CYS A 46 -2.01 17.28 -12.58
CA CYS A 46 -0.81 16.44 -12.51
C CYS A 46 -0.39 16.30 -11.05
N LEU A 47 -0.31 15.07 -10.56
CA LEU A 47 -0.03 14.75 -9.16
C LEU A 47 1.08 13.71 -9.02
N PHE A 48 1.84 13.82 -7.95
CA PHE A 48 2.73 12.80 -7.44
C PHE A 48 2.46 12.59 -5.95
N GLU A 49 3.16 11.67 -5.29
CA GLU A 49 2.84 11.10 -3.98
C GLU A 49 1.58 10.22 -3.99
N SER A 50 1.78 8.92 -3.79
CA SER A 50 0.70 7.92 -3.88
C SER A 50 -0.48 8.21 -2.96
N ALA A 51 -0.25 8.78 -1.76
CA ALA A 51 -1.32 9.14 -0.84
C ALA A 51 -2.14 10.37 -1.30
N ALA A 52 -1.48 11.34 -1.92
CA ALA A 52 -2.17 12.50 -2.52
C ALA A 52 -3.01 12.06 -3.72
N ILE A 53 -2.44 11.21 -4.59
CA ILE A 53 -3.13 10.61 -5.73
C ILE A 53 -4.35 9.82 -5.25
N LEU A 54 -4.22 8.97 -4.23
CA LEU A 54 -5.34 8.20 -3.67
C LEU A 54 -6.47 9.10 -3.18
N ARG A 55 -6.16 10.16 -2.43
CA ARG A 55 -7.15 11.10 -1.94
C ARG A 55 -7.84 11.89 -3.06
N TYR A 56 -7.09 12.29 -4.06
CA TYR A 56 -7.63 12.94 -5.26
C TYR A 56 -8.63 12.03 -5.97
N LEU A 57 -8.24 10.80 -6.27
CA LEU A 57 -9.10 9.82 -6.92
C LEU A 57 -10.35 9.52 -6.10
N ALA A 58 -10.20 9.34 -4.78
CA ALA A 58 -11.30 9.11 -3.87
C ALA A 58 -12.27 10.28 -3.80
N ALA A 59 -11.77 11.51 -3.74
CA ALA A 59 -12.58 12.71 -3.67
C ALA A 59 -13.29 13.03 -4.99
N THR A 60 -12.67 12.73 -6.13
CA THR A 60 -13.19 13.05 -7.45
C THR A 60 -14.15 12.00 -7.96
N TYR A 61 -13.82 10.71 -7.75
CA TYR A 61 -14.51 9.58 -8.39
C TYR A 61 -15.14 8.62 -7.40
N GLY A 62 -14.80 8.71 -6.11
CA GLY A 62 -15.36 7.85 -5.06
C GLY A 62 -16.81 8.21 -4.72
N ASN A 63 -17.58 7.18 -4.40
CA ASN A 63 -18.91 7.36 -3.82
C ASN A 63 -18.82 7.68 -2.32
N GLU A 64 -19.95 7.90 -1.66
CA GLU A 64 -20.05 8.28 -0.24
C GLU A 64 -19.49 7.18 0.70
N ASP A 65 -19.60 5.91 0.34
CA ASP A 65 -19.02 4.80 1.12
C ASP A 65 -17.48 4.83 1.05
N PHE A 66 -16.92 5.09 -0.13
CA PHE A 66 -15.49 5.10 -0.36
C PHE A 66 -14.80 6.39 0.15
N TRP A 67 -15.47 7.53 0.00
CA TRP A 67 -15.01 8.86 0.41
C TRP A 67 -16.13 9.65 1.08
N PRO A 68 -16.36 9.51 2.39
CA PRO A 68 -17.42 10.19 3.10
C PRO A 68 -17.33 11.72 2.97
N ARG A 69 -18.47 12.36 2.74
CA ARG A 69 -18.56 13.84 2.72
C ARG A 69 -18.54 14.43 4.12
N ASP A 70 -19.03 13.68 5.11
CA ASP A 70 -18.90 14.07 6.51
C ASP A 70 -17.43 14.15 6.92
N LEU A 71 -17.01 15.34 7.37
CA LEU A 71 -15.61 15.62 7.68
C LEU A 71 -15.08 14.80 8.86
N ALA A 72 -15.92 14.53 9.86
CA ALA A 72 -15.50 13.77 11.03
C ALA A 72 -15.32 12.28 10.69
N GLN A 73 -16.24 11.71 9.91
CA GLN A 73 -16.11 10.34 9.41
C GLN A 73 -14.87 10.20 8.52
N ARG A 74 -14.67 11.11 7.59
CA ARG A 74 -13.49 11.09 6.71
C ARG A 74 -12.19 11.24 7.49
N ALA A 75 -12.12 12.14 8.48
CA ALA A 75 -10.94 12.28 9.33
C ALA A 75 -10.63 11.01 10.12
N ALA A 76 -11.65 10.31 10.61
CA ALA A 76 -11.47 9.03 11.29
C ALA A 76 -10.89 7.93 10.37
N LEU A 77 -11.26 7.92 9.08
CA LEU A 77 -10.64 7.05 8.07
C LEU A 77 -9.22 7.49 7.72
N ASP A 78 -8.99 8.79 7.59
CA ASP A 78 -7.72 9.37 7.17
C ASP A 78 -6.59 9.12 8.18
N VAL A 79 -6.92 9.08 9.47
CA VAL A 79 -5.97 8.64 10.52
C VAL A 79 -5.38 7.26 10.20
N TRP A 80 -6.24 6.32 9.79
CA TRP A 80 -5.78 4.96 9.46
C TRP A 80 -5.07 4.90 8.11
N ALA A 81 -5.49 5.72 7.14
CA ALA A 81 -4.79 5.85 5.86
C ALA A 81 -3.34 6.35 6.05
N GLU A 82 -3.15 7.40 6.86
CA GLU A 82 -1.82 7.93 7.18
C GLU A 82 -0.98 6.94 8.01
N TRP A 83 -1.58 6.34 9.04
CA TRP A 83 -0.91 5.35 9.85
C TRP A 83 -0.47 4.12 9.00
N GLY A 84 -1.36 3.64 8.15
CA GLY A 84 -1.09 2.50 7.27
C GLY A 84 0.06 2.77 6.31
N LYS A 85 0.04 3.94 5.66
CA LYS A 85 1.09 4.32 4.71
C LYS A 85 2.44 4.58 5.40
N ASN A 86 2.47 5.36 6.47
CA ASN A 86 3.72 5.86 7.03
C ASN A 86 4.27 4.95 8.13
N THR A 87 3.40 4.37 8.99
CA THR A 87 3.86 3.59 10.14
C THR A 87 3.91 2.09 9.83
N PHE A 88 2.80 1.52 9.37
CA PHE A 88 2.71 0.08 9.14
C PHE A 88 3.51 -0.34 7.92
N THR A 89 3.35 0.36 6.80
CA THR A 89 4.09 0.07 5.56
C THR A 89 5.60 0.17 5.76
N GLU A 90 6.10 1.22 6.41
CA GLU A 90 7.53 1.37 6.65
C GLU A 90 8.10 0.23 7.51
N ALA A 91 7.36 -0.19 8.54
CA ALA A 91 7.77 -1.32 9.36
C ALA A 91 7.84 -2.64 8.58
N VAL A 92 6.86 -2.93 7.73
CA VAL A 92 6.89 -4.13 6.87
C VAL A 92 8.00 -4.04 5.83
N LEU A 93 8.30 -2.86 5.31
CA LEU A 93 9.40 -2.65 4.37
C LEU A 93 10.78 -2.90 5.01
N GLU A 94 10.96 -2.74 6.32
CA GLU A 94 12.20 -3.15 7.01
C GLU A 94 12.44 -4.66 6.86
N ILE A 95 11.39 -5.48 7.02
CA ILE A 95 11.46 -6.94 6.78
C ILE A 95 11.68 -7.23 5.29
N PHE A 96 10.99 -6.52 4.39
CA PHE A 96 11.16 -6.68 2.95
C PHE A 96 12.60 -6.41 2.50
N VAL A 97 13.22 -5.34 2.98
CA VAL A 97 14.63 -5.05 2.67
C VAL A 97 15.52 -6.19 3.17
N TYR A 98 15.29 -6.67 4.39
CA TYR A 98 16.06 -7.75 4.98
C TYR A 98 15.92 -9.08 4.21
N ASP A 99 14.69 -9.49 3.91
CA ASP A 99 14.42 -10.81 3.31
C ASP A 99 14.61 -10.84 1.79
N VAL A 100 14.37 -9.73 1.10
CA VAL A 100 14.37 -9.69 -0.36
C VAL A 100 15.59 -8.96 -0.91
N ARG A 101 15.88 -7.75 -0.42
CA ARG A 101 16.89 -6.91 -1.06
C ARG A 101 18.32 -7.16 -0.61
N LEU A 102 18.52 -7.53 0.66
CA LEU A 102 19.86 -7.86 1.15
C LEU A 102 20.30 -9.24 0.67
N ASP A 103 21.54 -9.31 0.22
CA ASP A 103 22.20 -10.61 0.02
C ASP A 103 22.21 -11.42 1.31
N PRO A 104 22.01 -12.75 1.25
CA PRO A 104 21.97 -13.61 2.46
C PRO A 104 23.18 -13.45 3.38
N GLU A 105 24.36 -13.22 2.81
CA GLU A 105 25.61 -13.03 3.56
C GLU A 105 25.65 -11.72 4.38
N ASN A 106 24.84 -10.74 4.00
CA ASN A 106 24.73 -9.43 4.66
C ASN A 106 23.61 -9.38 5.72
N ARG A 107 22.88 -10.49 5.91
CA ARG A 107 21.74 -10.55 6.82
C ARG A 107 22.17 -10.77 8.26
N ASN A 108 21.71 -9.90 9.16
CA ASN A 108 21.91 -10.03 10.60
C ASN A 108 20.57 -10.39 11.28
N PRO A 109 20.43 -11.63 11.87
CA PRO A 109 19.17 -12.07 12.49
C PRO A 109 18.63 -11.11 13.56
N ALA A 110 19.49 -10.43 14.32
CA ALA A 110 19.05 -9.47 15.33
C ALA A 110 18.31 -8.25 14.72
N VAL A 111 18.60 -7.91 13.48
CA VAL A 111 17.86 -6.85 12.75
C VAL A 111 16.45 -7.33 12.40
N LEU A 112 16.33 -8.58 11.92
CA LEU A 112 15.04 -9.20 11.65
C LEU A 112 14.19 -9.31 12.92
N ASP A 113 14.77 -9.78 14.03
CA ASP A 113 14.07 -9.93 15.30
C ASP A 113 13.47 -8.58 15.78
N LYS A 114 14.23 -7.51 15.68
CA LYS A 114 13.78 -6.16 16.04
C LYS A 114 12.65 -5.67 15.11
N ALA A 115 12.80 -5.85 13.82
CA ALA A 115 11.77 -5.50 12.81
C ALA A 115 10.50 -6.33 13.05
N ALA A 116 10.62 -7.65 13.30
CA ALA A 116 9.51 -8.55 13.58
C ALA A 116 8.73 -8.15 14.84
N GLN A 117 9.42 -7.75 15.93
CA GLN A 117 8.77 -7.24 17.14
C GLN A 117 7.96 -5.96 16.85
N LYS A 118 8.54 -5.03 16.10
CA LYS A 118 7.86 -3.78 15.69
C LYS A 118 6.62 -4.08 14.86
N VAL A 119 6.76 -4.88 13.80
CA VAL A 119 5.63 -5.25 12.92
C VAL A 119 4.57 -6.02 13.69
N THR A 120 4.94 -6.93 14.58
CA THR A 120 3.99 -7.66 15.43
C THR A 120 3.12 -6.73 16.27
N ALA A 121 3.70 -5.72 16.90
CA ALA A 121 2.94 -4.76 17.71
C ALA A 121 1.95 -3.96 16.85
N LEU A 122 2.38 -3.51 15.68
CA LEU A 122 1.55 -2.75 14.75
C LEU A 122 0.45 -3.63 14.12
N ALA A 123 0.76 -4.87 13.75
CA ALA A 123 -0.21 -5.82 13.21
C ALA A 123 -1.31 -6.17 14.22
N LYS A 124 -0.99 -6.30 15.50
CA LYS A 124 -1.98 -6.48 16.58
C LYS A 124 -2.92 -5.28 16.70
N ALA A 125 -2.40 -4.06 16.57
CA ALA A 125 -3.24 -2.86 16.56
C ALA A 125 -4.19 -2.84 15.36
N LEU A 126 -3.69 -3.24 14.18
CA LEU A 126 -4.50 -3.35 12.96
C LEU A 126 -5.58 -4.45 13.09
N ASP A 127 -5.23 -5.64 13.60
CA ASP A 127 -6.16 -6.73 13.88
C ASP A 127 -7.29 -6.30 14.81
N THR A 128 -6.94 -5.60 15.89
CA THR A 128 -7.91 -5.03 16.84
C THR A 128 -8.82 -4.00 16.17
N ARG A 129 -8.26 -3.16 15.31
CA ARG A 129 -9.02 -2.12 14.59
C ARG A 129 -10.04 -2.72 13.62
N ILE A 130 -9.65 -3.74 12.87
CA ILE A 130 -10.53 -4.47 11.93
C ILE A 130 -11.68 -5.13 12.71
N GLY A 131 -11.38 -5.79 13.84
CA GLY A 131 -12.39 -6.47 14.65
C GLY A 131 -13.17 -7.49 13.82
N ASN A 132 -14.49 -7.46 13.90
CA ASN A 132 -15.37 -8.40 13.20
C ASN A 132 -15.81 -7.91 11.80
N GLY A 133 -15.27 -6.80 11.33
CA GLY A 133 -15.63 -6.25 10.01
C GLY A 133 -14.85 -6.91 8.88
N PRO A 134 -15.39 -6.95 7.64
CA PRO A 134 -14.62 -7.39 6.47
C PRO A 134 -13.57 -6.35 6.06
N TYR A 135 -13.72 -5.09 6.45
CA TYR A 135 -12.80 -4.00 6.12
C TYR A 135 -12.34 -3.23 7.36
N LEU A 136 -11.31 -2.42 7.18
CA LEU A 136 -10.64 -1.65 8.24
C LEU A 136 -11.60 -0.78 9.06
N CYS A 137 -12.63 -0.24 8.45
CA CYS A 137 -13.55 0.70 9.08
C CYS A 137 -15.02 0.28 8.98
N GLY A 138 -15.30 -1.02 8.89
CA GLY A 138 -16.65 -1.57 8.88
C GLY A 138 -16.96 -2.49 7.71
N ASN A 139 -18.16 -2.34 7.11
CA ASN A 139 -18.67 -3.28 6.11
C ASN A 139 -18.41 -2.83 4.66
N LYS A 140 -17.76 -1.70 4.46
CA LYS A 140 -17.49 -1.12 3.14
C LYS A 140 -16.00 -0.84 2.97
N LEU A 141 -15.50 -1.13 1.79
CA LEU A 141 -14.15 -0.75 1.41
C LEU A 141 -14.06 0.76 1.24
N THR A 142 -13.02 1.35 1.81
CA THR A 142 -12.77 2.79 1.79
C THR A 142 -11.36 3.07 1.24
N PHE A 143 -11.04 4.32 0.99
CA PHE A 143 -9.68 4.72 0.62
C PHE A 143 -8.64 4.36 1.71
N ALA A 144 -9.06 4.24 2.97
CA ALA A 144 -8.18 3.83 4.06
C ALA A 144 -7.73 2.37 3.91
N ASP A 145 -8.60 1.50 3.40
CA ASP A 145 -8.25 0.10 3.11
C ASP A 145 -7.18 0.01 2.03
N ILE A 146 -7.23 0.88 1.02
CA ILE A 146 -6.20 0.93 -0.03
C ILE A 146 -4.86 1.39 0.57
N ALA A 147 -4.89 2.43 1.42
CA ALA A 147 -3.69 2.95 2.07
C ALA A 147 -3.06 1.98 3.07
N CYS A 148 -3.86 1.15 3.77
CA CYS A 148 -3.37 0.13 4.71
C CYS A 148 -3.11 -1.22 4.05
N GLY A 149 -4.00 -1.65 3.15
CA GLY A 149 -4.02 -3.01 2.63
C GLY A 149 -2.94 -3.29 1.59
N HIS A 150 -2.43 -2.27 0.89
CA HIS A 150 -1.48 -2.45 -0.21
C HIS A 150 -0.17 -3.16 0.19
N ILE A 151 0.21 -3.15 1.46
CA ILE A 151 1.42 -3.81 1.97
C ILE A 151 1.16 -5.25 2.44
N LEU A 152 -0.10 -5.68 2.58
CA LEU A 152 -0.44 -6.96 3.18
C LEU A 152 0.02 -8.16 2.34
N TYR A 153 0.10 -8.03 1.03
CA TYR A 153 0.71 -9.08 0.21
C TYR A 153 2.14 -9.37 0.68
N ARG A 154 2.99 -8.35 0.81
CA ARG A 154 4.35 -8.52 1.34
C ARG A 154 4.35 -9.02 2.78
N TYR A 155 3.48 -8.48 3.64
CA TYR A 155 3.35 -8.93 5.03
C TYR A 155 3.13 -10.45 5.13
N TYR A 156 2.34 -11.04 4.23
CA TYR A 156 2.03 -12.47 4.26
C TYR A 156 3.00 -13.35 3.46
N GLU A 157 3.65 -12.84 2.42
CA GLU A 157 4.57 -13.63 1.57
C GLU A 157 6.01 -13.64 2.07
N LEU A 158 6.45 -12.61 2.80
CA LEU A 158 7.80 -12.55 3.35
C LEU A 158 8.03 -13.63 4.42
N ASP A 159 9.28 -14.14 4.50
CA ASP A 159 9.67 -15.13 5.51
C ASP A 159 10.10 -14.44 6.82
N TRP A 160 9.20 -14.44 7.79
CA TRP A 160 9.44 -13.89 9.13
C TRP A 160 8.46 -14.48 10.16
N PRO A 161 8.78 -14.48 11.47
CA PRO A 161 7.95 -15.07 12.53
C PRO A 161 6.70 -14.22 12.80
N ARG A 162 5.64 -14.43 12.00
CA ARG A 162 4.35 -13.72 12.11
C ARG A 162 3.50 -14.22 13.26
N PRO A 163 2.82 -13.32 13.98
CA PRO A 163 1.78 -13.71 14.93
C PRO A 163 0.52 -14.22 14.19
N GLU A 164 -0.21 -15.11 14.85
CA GLU A 164 -1.57 -15.50 14.44
C GLU A 164 -2.54 -14.37 14.80
N LEU A 165 -3.13 -13.73 13.78
CA LEU A 165 -4.04 -12.59 13.90
C LEU A 165 -5.28 -12.86 13.02
N PRO A 166 -6.37 -13.41 13.60
CA PRO A 166 -7.47 -13.92 12.83
C PRO A 166 -8.27 -12.85 12.06
N ASN A 167 -8.47 -11.67 12.65
CA ASN A 167 -9.21 -10.59 11.97
C ASN A 167 -8.40 -10.02 10.80
N LEU A 168 -7.10 -9.81 11.01
CA LEU A 168 -6.19 -9.36 9.95
C LEU A 168 -6.11 -10.39 8.81
N LYS A 169 -6.14 -11.68 9.14
CA LYS A 169 -6.15 -12.74 8.15
C LYS A 169 -7.44 -12.72 7.31
N LEU A 170 -8.60 -12.63 7.96
CA LEU A 170 -9.88 -12.54 7.26
C LEU A 170 -9.97 -11.30 6.37
N TYR A 171 -9.51 -10.17 6.86
CA TYR A 171 -9.40 -8.94 6.08
C TYR A 171 -8.52 -9.12 4.83
N TYR A 172 -7.36 -9.74 4.97
CA TYR A 172 -6.49 -10.01 3.83
C TYR A 172 -7.15 -10.94 2.82
N GLU A 173 -7.83 -12.01 3.27
CA GLU A 173 -8.57 -12.91 2.37
C GLU A 173 -9.71 -12.18 1.64
N GLU A 174 -10.41 -11.28 2.31
CA GLU A 174 -11.43 -10.42 1.68
C GLU A 174 -10.80 -9.52 0.60
N LEU A 175 -9.68 -8.87 0.88
CA LEU A 175 -8.96 -8.06 -0.11
C LEU A 175 -8.51 -8.90 -1.31
N LYS A 176 -8.00 -10.11 -1.10
CA LYS A 176 -7.57 -11.03 -2.15
C LYS A 176 -8.71 -11.43 -3.09
N SER A 177 -9.93 -11.49 -2.59
CA SER A 177 -11.12 -11.82 -3.39
C SER A 177 -11.48 -10.73 -4.41
N ARG A 178 -10.91 -9.53 -4.27
CA ARG A 178 -11.15 -8.39 -5.15
C ARG A 178 -10.17 -8.39 -6.32
N PRO A 179 -10.66 -8.46 -7.59
CA PRO A 179 -9.77 -8.43 -8.77
C PRO A 179 -8.84 -7.22 -8.79
N ALA A 180 -9.35 -6.03 -8.41
CA ALA A 180 -8.55 -4.81 -8.36
C ALA A 180 -7.36 -4.92 -7.40
N PHE A 181 -7.48 -5.67 -6.28
CA PHE A 181 -6.38 -5.95 -5.36
C PHE A 181 -5.43 -7.01 -5.93
N SER A 182 -5.97 -8.18 -6.31
CA SER A 182 -5.13 -9.31 -6.74
C SER A 182 -4.28 -8.99 -7.97
N GLU A 183 -4.81 -8.26 -8.94
CA GLU A 183 -4.11 -7.90 -10.16
C GLU A 183 -3.07 -6.77 -9.97
N ASN A 184 -3.23 -5.89 -8.98
CA ASN A 184 -2.38 -4.71 -8.84
C ASN A 184 -1.48 -4.71 -7.59
N VAL A 185 -1.79 -5.52 -6.59
CA VAL A 185 -1.04 -5.58 -5.33
C VAL A 185 -0.26 -6.87 -5.20
N MET A 186 -0.84 -8.01 -5.66
CA MET A 186 -0.20 -9.32 -5.59
C MET A 186 0.76 -9.54 -6.77
N VAL A 187 1.67 -8.61 -6.97
CA VAL A 187 2.65 -8.66 -8.05
C VAL A 187 4.00 -9.19 -7.54
N SER A 188 4.68 -9.97 -8.38
CA SER A 188 6.00 -10.49 -8.05
C SER A 188 6.99 -9.37 -7.76
N TYR A 189 7.90 -9.63 -6.82
CA TYR A 189 9.03 -8.77 -6.49
C TYR A 189 10.37 -9.52 -6.56
N GLU A 190 10.38 -10.67 -7.24
CA GLU A 190 11.60 -11.51 -7.36
C GLU A 190 12.77 -10.76 -8.03
N ASP A 191 12.47 -9.86 -8.98
CA ASP A 191 13.49 -9.03 -9.63
C ASP A 191 14.22 -8.06 -8.68
N LEU A 192 13.71 -7.91 -7.46
CA LEU A 192 14.31 -7.07 -6.43
C LEU A 192 15.24 -7.83 -5.48
N ARG A 193 15.37 -9.17 -5.62
CA ARG A 193 16.23 -9.97 -4.75
C ARG A 193 17.71 -9.63 -4.96
N GLY A 194 18.42 -9.43 -3.84
CA GLY A 194 19.85 -9.10 -3.88
C GLY A 194 20.17 -7.78 -4.59
N SER A 195 19.26 -6.80 -4.52
CA SER A 195 19.43 -5.50 -5.19
C SER A 195 20.14 -4.43 -4.33
N TYR A 196 20.64 -4.81 -3.13
CA TYR A 196 21.44 -3.98 -2.21
C TYR A 196 22.71 -4.67 -1.77
#